data_56f65b95a702300b8a098e158f709e64
#
_entry.id   56f65b95a702300b8a098e158f709e64
#
_cell.length_a   1.000
_cell.length_b   1.000
_cell.length_c   1.000
_cell.angle_alpha   90.00
_cell.angle_beta   90.00
_cell.angle_gamma   90.00
#
_symmetry.space_group_name_H-M   'P 1'
#
loop_
_entity.id
_entity.type
_entity.pdbx_description
1 polymer ?
#
loop_
_entity_poly.entity_id
_entity_poly.type
_entity_poly.pdbx_seq_one_letter_code
_entity_poly.pdbx_strand_id
1 'polypeptide(L)'
;LRHEYDYGKTELGVIPTYKGRVSSTGLSKDGWITGIRHVRTLKNNSAFEIVVGQLSNAQASEAFAIGNEDEYVEVEYSARMGEQHSYELSVEKILQGSFVRGEYRYRLNESDTVFFELVQRTDESAAKVVFGSSGEFAATFSGNSYPIEYFAYYSYINSVFGPRAELIEDFLGTGHGGSLEFSGVASRQHNLEWFVRLDVVDSVSRLLAGVKISFRTRN
;
A
#
# COMPACT_ATOMS: atom_id res chain seq x y z
N LEU A 1 -5.33 -3.37 20.11
CA LEU A 1 -4.79 -2.52 21.17
C LEU A 1 -3.69 -1.63 20.57
N ARG A 2 -3.75 -0.30 20.78
CA ARG A 2 -2.75 0.63 20.27
C ARG A 2 -2.26 1.48 21.46
N HIS A 3 -0.94 1.56 21.58
CA HIS A 3 -0.27 2.42 22.53
C HIS A 3 0.66 3.38 21.78
N GLU A 4 0.47 4.68 21.98
CA GLU A 4 1.29 5.74 21.38
C GLU A 4 2.17 6.37 22.44
N TYR A 5 3.38 6.76 22.06
CA TYR A 5 4.36 7.45 22.88
C TYR A 5 5.14 8.45 22.01
N ASP A 6 5.92 9.35 22.61
CA ASP A 6 6.55 10.50 21.93
C ASP A 6 7.33 10.14 20.66
N TYR A 7 7.92 8.95 20.60
CA TYR A 7 8.78 8.54 19.49
C TYR A 7 8.25 7.30 18.75
N GLY A 8 6.97 7.02 18.81
CA GLY A 8 6.43 5.91 18.07
C GLY A 8 5.12 5.34 18.61
N LYS A 9 4.82 4.12 18.18
CA LYS A 9 3.61 3.39 18.56
C LYS A 9 3.84 1.89 18.57
N THR A 10 3.06 1.22 19.40
CA THR A 10 2.95 -0.25 19.39
C THR A 10 1.49 -0.63 19.21
N GLU A 11 1.22 -1.53 18.28
CA GLU A 11 -0.10 -2.08 17.97
C GLU A 11 -0.06 -3.58 18.24
N LEU A 12 -1.10 -4.10 18.91
CA LEU A 12 -1.26 -5.52 19.25
C LEU A 12 -2.65 -5.98 18.89
N GLY A 13 -2.78 -7.13 18.25
CA GLY A 13 -4.03 -7.73 17.80
C GLY A 13 -4.13 -7.74 16.28
N VAL A 14 -5.30 -7.45 15.74
CA VAL A 14 -5.52 -7.41 14.30
C VAL A 14 -4.99 -6.10 13.73
N ILE A 15 -4.02 -6.19 12.85
CA ILE A 15 -3.29 -5.07 12.27
C ILE A 15 -3.54 -5.09 10.76
N PRO A 16 -3.89 -3.96 10.14
CA PRO A 16 -3.99 -3.91 8.68
C PRO A 16 -2.62 -4.12 8.03
N THR A 17 -2.60 -4.87 6.94
CA THR A 17 -1.39 -5.22 6.19
C THR A 17 -0.88 -4.10 5.29
N TYR A 18 -1.59 -2.99 5.19
CA TYR A 18 -1.12 -1.91 4.35
C TYR A 18 0.13 -1.28 4.94
N LYS A 19 1.02 -0.91 4.08
CA LYS A 19 2.35 -0.46 4.39
C LYS A 19 2.51 1.03 4.51
N GLY A 20 3.33 1.32 5.43
CA GLY A 20 4.31 2.36 5.54
C GLY A 20 3.91 3.78 5.28
N ARG A 21 4.91 4.62 5.41
CA ARG A 21 4.79 6.08 5.24
C ARG A 21 4.96 6.49 3.77
N VAL A 22 5.48 5.62 2.95
CA VAL A 22 5.93 5.92 1.59
C VAL A 22 5.25 5.01 0.56
N SER A 23 4.97 3.76 0.91
CA SER A 23 4.47 2.76 -0.02
C SER A 23 3.17 3.16 -0.71
N SER A 24 3.17 3.03 -2.03
CA SER A 24 2.01 3.20 -2.90
C SER A 24 1.38 1.87 -3.29
N THR A 25 2.18 0.82 -3.29
CA THR A 25 1.80 -0.52 -3.72
C THR A 25 1.95 -1.52 -2.58
N GLY A 26 1.68 -1.08 -1.35
CA GLY A 26 1.73 -1.94 -0.17
C GLY A 26 0.81 -3.13 -0.23
N LEU A 27 0.89 -3.98 0.78
CA LEU A 27 -0.02 -5.10 0.97
C LEU A 27 -1.48 -4.64 0.81
N SER A 28 -2.29 -5.41 0.09
CA SER A 28 -3.70 -5.14 -0.15
C SER A 28 -4.42 -4.76 1.14
N LYS A 29 -5.39 -3.86 1.04
CA LYS A 29 -6.23 -3.46 2.17
C LYS A 29 -7.07 -4.61 2.76
N ASP A 30 -7.15 -5.72 2.06
CA ASP A 30 -7.99 -6.86 2.40
C ASP A 30 -7.28 -7.91 3.26
N GLY A 31 -5.95 -7.78 3.43
CA GLY A 31 -5.18 -8.62 4.33
C GLY A 31 -5.12 -8.06 5.75
N TRP A 32 -5.07 -8.95 6.73
CA TRP A 32 -4.89 -8.63 8.14
C TRP A 32 -3.78 -9.49 8.74
N ILE A 33 -3.04 -8.89 9.65
CA ILE A 33 -2.04 -9.59 10.45
C ILE A 33 -2.55 -9.64 11.88
N THR A 34 -2.69 -10.83 12.45
CA THR A 34 -2.88 -11.00 13.89
C THR A 34 -1.50 -11.08 14.52
N GLY A 35 -1.10 -10.05 15.24
CA GLY A 35 0.26 -9.98 15.77
C GLY A 35 0.60 -8.67 16.45
N ILE A 36 1.86 -8.31 16.35
CA ILE A 36 2.42 -7.09 16.93
C ILE A 36 3.09 -6.24 15.83
N ARG A 37 2.88 -4.94 15.92
CA ARG A 37 3.55 -3.92 15.11
C ARG A 37 4.18 -2.90 16.03
N HIS A 38 5.46 -2.63 15.86
CA HIS A 38 6.18 -1.60 16.58
C HIS A 38 6.79 -0.62 15.59
N VAL A 39 6.43 0.65 15.70
CA VAL A 39 6.96 1.75 14.89
C VAL A 39 7.72 2.69 15.79
N ARG A 40 8.98 2.93 15.48
CA ARG A 40 9.83 3.93 16.14
C ARG A 40 10.17 5.05 15.17
N THR A 41 9.72 6.25 15.49
CA THR A 41 10.13 7.45 14.77
C THR A 41 11.53 7.84 15.23
N LEU A 42 12.42 8.03 14.27
CA LEU A 42 13.79 8.45 14.47
C LEU A 42 13.93 9.94 14.21
N LYS A 43 15.10 10.50 14.50
CA LYS A 43 15.46 11.86 14.10
C LYS A 43 15.48 11.94 12.56
N ASN A 44 15.33 13.15 12.01
CA ASN A 44 15.40 13.43 10.58
C ASN A 44 14.27 12.81 9.72
N ASN A 45 13.04 12.77 10.25
CA ASN A 45 11.88 12.28 9.52
C ASN A 45 11.98 10.83 9.01
N SER A 46 12.78 10.02 9.66
CA SER A 46 12.85 8.59 9.40
C SER A 46 12.09 7.77 10.43
N ALA A 47 11.76 6.55 10.08
CA ALA A 47 11.12 5.60 10.98
C ALA A 47 11.65 4.20 10.75
N PHE A 48 11.62 3.41 11.81
CA PHE A 48 11.92 2.00 11.80
C PHE A 48 10.66 1.25 12.27
N GLU A 49 10.31 0.20 11.56
CA GLU A 49 9.12 -0.59 11.83
C GLU A 49 9.46 -2.07 11.90
N ILE A 50 8.86 -2.78 12.84
CA ILE A 50 8.89 -4.24 12.94
C ILE A 50 7.45 -4.73 13.03
N VAL A 51 7.11 -5.73 12.23
CA VAL A 51 5.82 -6.42 12.28
C VAL A 51 6.08 -7.91 12.38
N VAL A 52 5.38 -8.57 13.30
CA VAL A 52 5.43 -10.04 13.46
C VAL A 52 4.02 -10.53 13.72
N GLY A 53 3.60 -11.58 13.03
CA GLY A 53 2.29 -12.16 13.24
C GLY A 53 1.91 -13.23 12.24
N GLN A 54 0.63 -13.53 12.23
CA GLN A 54 0.00 -14.49 11.35
C GLN A 54 -0.89 -13.78 10.34
N LEU A 55 -0.92 -14.28 9.12
CA LEU A 55 -1.84 -13.83 8.09
C LEU A 55 -3.19 -14.50 8.35
N SER A 56 -4.15 -13.75 8.82
CA SER A 56 -5.48 -14.28 9.11
C SER A 56 -6.56 -13.49 8.37
N ASN A 57 -7.60 -14.18 7.94
CA ASN A 57 -8.87 -13.55 7.58
C ASN A 57 -9.55 -13.21 8.90
N ALA A 58 -9.29 -12.00 9.42
CA ALA A 58 -9.57 -11.64 10.78
C ALA A 58 -11.05 -11.80 11.17
N GLN A 59 -11.32 -12.81 11.95
CA GLN A 59 -12.49 -12.82 12.80
C GLN A 59 -12.12 -12.11 14.12
N ALA A 60 -12.98 -11.22 14.60
CA ALA A 60 -12.73 -10.49 15.85
C ALA A 60 -12.50 -11.43 17.06
N SER A 61 -13.03 -12.66 17.02
CA SER A 61 -12.80 -13.71 18.01
C SER A 61 -11.37 -14.25 18.05
N GLU A 62 -10.62 -14.07 16.96
CA GLU A 62 -9.24 -14.58 16.80
C GLU A 62 -8.17 -13.48 16.96
N ALA A 63 -8.61 -12.27 17.26
CA ALA A 63 -7.72 -11.09 17.36
C ALA A 63 -6.53 -11.23 18.33
N PHE A 64 -6.58 -12.20 19.25
CA PHE A 64 -5.53 -12.51 20.22
C PHE A 64 -5.11 -14.00 20.21
N ALA A 65 -5.59 -14.76 19.22
CA ALA A 65 -5.14 -16.13 19.03
C ALA A 65 -3.74 -16.09 18.43
N ILE A 66 -2.73 -16.35 19.27
CA ILE A 66 -1.34 -16.49 18.82
C ILE A 66 -1.16 -17.95 18.43
N GLY A 67 -1.01 -18.23 17.14
CA GLY A 67 -0.66 -19.55 16.65
C GLY A 67 0.84 -19.85 16.87
N ASN A 68 1.24 -21.06 16.51
CA ASN A 68 2.60 -21.54 16.73
C ASN A 68 3.58 -21.21 15.58
N GLU A 69 3.13 -20.57 14.51
CA GLU A 69 3.95 -20.28 13.33
C GLU A 69 3.88 -18.80 12.97
N ASP A 70 5.04 -18.18 12.80
CA ASP A 70 5.17 -16.82 12.30
C ASP A 70 5.06 -16.86 10.78
N GLU A 71 3.87 -16.50 10.26
CA GLU A 71 3.60 -16.46 8.83
C GLU A 71 4.03 -15.13 8.20
N TYR A 72 4.19 -14.11 9.02
CA TYR A 72 4.60 -12.78 8.59
C TYR A 72 5.61 -12.17 9.55
N VAL A 73 6.78 -11.83 9.04
CA VAL A 73 7.80 -11.04 9.73
C VAL A 73 8.29 -9.96 8.78
N GLU A 74 8.35 -8.73 9.26
CA GLU A 74 8.88 -7.63 8.48
C GLU A 74 9.71 -6.70 9.33
N VAL A 75 10.79 -6.23 8.75
CA VAL A 75 11.61 -5.14 9.27
C VAL A 75 11.72 -4.09 8.18
N GLU A 76 11.29 -2.88 8.48
CA GLU A 76 11.23 -1.77 7.52
C GLU A 76 11.96 -0.54 8.07
N TYR A 77 12.63 0.16 7.17
CA TYR A 77 13.16 1.49 7.40
C TYR A 77 12.62 2.44 6.34
N SER A 78 12.05 3.58 6.76
CA SER A 78 11.55 4.62 5.87
C SER A 78 12.15 5.98 6.22
N ALA A 79 12.43 6.79 5.21
CA ALA A 79 12.95 8.14 5.41
C ALA A 79 12.47 9.13 4.34
N ARG A 80 12.46 10.40 4.73
CA ARG A 80 12.28 11.52 3.82
C ARG A 80 13.55 12.35 3.77
N MET A 81 14.06 12.60 2.58
CA MET A 81 15.23 13.45 2.33
C MET A 81 14.78 14.75 1.67
N GLY A 82 14.70 15.81 2.47
CA GLY A 82 14.09 17.06 2.05
C GLY A 82 12.58 16.93 1.83
N GLU A 83 12.03 17.78 0.98
CA GLU A 83 10.57 17.80 0.68
C GLU A 83 10.18 16.93 -0.50
N GLN A 84 11.12 16.60 -1.36
CA GLN A 84 10.85 15.94 -2.65
C GLN A 84 11.14 14.44 -2.65
N HIS A 85 12.05 13.95 -1.81
CA HIS A 85 12.51 12.58 -1.86
C HIS A 85 12.04 11.78 -0.65
N SER A 86 11.54 10.58 -0.88
CA SER A 86 11.31 9.61 0.17
C SER A 86 11.64 8.20 -0.31
N TYR A 87 12.04 7.35 0.61
CA TYR A 87 12.34 5.96 0.32
C TYR A 87 11.97 5.06 1.49
N GLU A 88 11.77 3.81 1.17
CA GLU A 88 11.39 2.74 2.07
C GLU A 88 12.16 1.48 1.69
N LEU A 89 12.73 0.80 2.67
CA LEU A 89 13.47 -0.44 2.50
C LEU A 89 12.94 -1.45 3.50
N SER A 90 12.59 -2.64 3.05
CA SER A 90 12.17 -3.70 3.96
C SER A 90 12.78 -5.06 3.63
N VAL A 91 12.84 -5.88 4.67
CA VAL A 91 13.10 -7.33 4.59
C VAL A 91 11.87 -8.01 5.15
N GLU A 92 11.32 -8.94 4.40
CA GLU A 92 10.04 -9.57 4.72
C GLU A 92 10.15 -11.09 4.61
N LYS A 93 9.49 -11.78 5.53
CA LYS A 93 9.14 -13.19 5.40
C LYS A 93 7.62 -13.28 5.36
N ILE A 94 7.08 -13.86 4.30
CA ILE A 94 5.63 -14.06 4.11
C ILE A 94 5.43 -15.53 3.80
N LEU A 95 4.80 -16.27 4.73
CA LEU A 95 4.68 -17.72 4.65
C LEU A 95 6.07 -18.37 4.48
N GLN A 96 6.30 -19.04 3.35
CA GLN A 96 7.58 -19.68 3.03
C GLN A 96 8.50 -18.81 2.17
N GLY A 97 8.04 -17.63 1.71
CA GLY A 97 8.82 -16.73 0.87
C GLY A 97 9.59 -15.69 1.67
N SER A 98 10.80 -15.37 1.25
CA SER A 98 11.63 -14.30 1.81
C SER A 98 11.86 -13.22 0.76
N PHE A 99 11.69 -11.94 1.12
CA PHE A 99 11.71 -10.82 0.20
C PHE A 99 12.56 -9.67 0.72
N VAL A 100 13.19 -8.96 -0.20
CA VAL A 100 13.79 -7.64 0.03
C VAL A 100 13.07 -6.66 -0.86
N ARG A 101 12.63 -5.53 -0.30
CA ARG A 101 11.89 -4.51 -1.01
C ARG A 101 12.57 -3.16 -0.87
N GLY A 102 12.55 -2.39 -1.95
CA GLY A 102 12.92 -0.99 -1.97
C GLY A 102 11.89 -0.19 -2.75
N GLU A 103 11.43 0.92 -2.19
CA GLU A 103 10.59 1.90 -2.87
C GLU A 103 11.25 3.27 -2.79
N TYR A 104 11.17 4.01 -3.88
CA TYR A 104 11.59 5.39 -3.96
C TYR A 104 10.50 6.24 -4.58
N ARG A 105 10.26 7.42 -3.97
CA ARG A 105 9.31 8.43 -4.48
C ARG A 105 9.99 9.76 -4.66
N TYR A 106 9.63 10.38 -5.75
CA TYR A 106 10.03 11.74 -6.06
C TYR A 106 8.80 12.62 -6.30
N ARG A 107 8.66 13.66 -5.48
CA ARG A 107 7.62 14.67 -5.65
C ARG A 107 8.05 15.66 -6.71
N LEU A 108 7.34 15.67 -7.83
CA LEU A 108 7.57 16.58 -8.96
C LEU A 108 7.14 18.01 -8.62
N ASN A 109 5.99 18.13 -7.95
CA ASN A 109 5.42 19.40 -7.49
C ASN A 109 4.52 19.14 -6.26
N GLU A 110 3.63 20.07 -5.89
CA GLU A 110 2.76 19.93 -4.72
C GLU A 110 1.76 18.77 -4.84
N SER A 111 1.29 18.47 -6.04
CA SER A 111 0.29 17.43 -6.31
C SER A 111 0.87 16.14 -6.89
N ASP A 112 1.92 16.23 -7.72
CA ASP A 112 2.38 15.12 -8.53
C ASP A 112 3.60 14.42 -7.93
N THR A 113 3.54 13.10 -7.90
CA THR A 113 4.60 12.22 -7.41
C THR A 113 4.84 11.10 -8.41
N VAL A 114 6.08 10.76 -8.67
CA VAL A 114 6.48 9.52 -9.34
C VAL A 114 7.09 8.58 -8.33
N PHE A 115 6.93 7.27 -8.56
CA PHE A 115 7.46 6.24 -7.67
C PHE A 115 7.99 5.05 -8.45
N PHE A 116 8.93 4.38 -7.82
CA PHE A 116 9.53 3.15 -8.31
C PHE A 116 9.63 2.18 -7.14
N GLU A 117 9.20 0.93 -7.35
CA GLU A 117 9.33 -0.16 -6.38
C GLU A 117 10.04 -1.36 -7.03
N LEU A 118 10.96 -1.94 -6.31
CA LEU A 118 11.58 -3.21 -6.63
C LEU A 118 11.41 -4.15 -5.44
N VAL A 119 10.90 -5.34 -5.69
CA VAL A 119 10.83 -6.42 -4.70
C VAL A 119 11.53 -7.64 -5.28
N GLN A 120 12.53 -8.13 -4.56
CA GLN A 120 13.27 -9.34 -4.91
C GLN A 120 12.88 -10.46 -3.93
N ARG A 121 12.42 -11.56 -4.46
CA ARG A 121 12.30 -12.81 -3.71
C ARG A 121 13.69 -13.45 -3.60
N THR A 122 14.15 -13.74 -2.37
CA THR A 122 15.54 -14.14 -2.11
C THR A 122 15.75 -15.64 -2.08
N ASP A 123 14.71 -16.42 -1.80
CA ASP A 123 14.70 -17.90 -1.82
C ASP A 123 14.45 -18.47 -3.23
N GLU A 124 13.93 -17.65 -4.14
CA GLU A 124 13.70 -17.97 -5.56
C GLU A 124 14.27 -16.84 -6.42
N SER A 125 14.60 -17.14 -7.66
CA SER A 125 15.08 -16.10 -8.60
C SER A 125 13.89 -15.34 -9.24
N ALA A 126 13.17 -14.57 -8.42
CA ALA A 126 11.98 -13.86 -8.86
C ALA A 126 11.96 -12.42 -8.36
N ALA A 127 11.46 -11.51 -9.19
CA ALA A 127 11.35 -10.10 -8.87
C ALA A 127 10.00 -9.52 -9.30
N LYS A 128 9.60 -8.46 -8.61
CA LYS A 128 8.52 -7.54 -8.99
C LYS A 128 9.13 -6.15 -9.17
N VAL A 129 8.75 -5.50 -10.25
CA VAL A 129 9.11 -4.11 -10.53
C VAL A 129 7.84 -3.32 -10.77
N VAL A 130 7.71 -2.16 -10.14
CA VAL A 130 6.60 -1.23 -10.34
C VAL A 130 7.16 0.14 -10.62
N PHE A 131 6.58 0.83 -11.58
CA PHE A 131 6.84 2.23 -11.85
C PHE A 131 5.50 2.95 -12.06
N GLY A 132 5.32 4.10 -11.41
CA GLY A 132 4.06 4.80 -11.52
C GLY A 132 4.11 6.27 -11.12
N SER A 133 2.96 6.88 -11.19
CA SER A 133 2.74 8.25 -10.78
C SER A 133 1.36 8.43 -10.17
N SER A 134 1.24 9.41 -9.31
CA SER A 134 -0.03 9.87 -8.74
C SER A 134 -0.03 11.39 -8.67
N GLY A 135 -1.21 11.99 -8.74
CA GLY A 135 -1.33 13.43 -8.66
C GLY A 135 -2.76 13.91 -8.79
N GLU A 136 -2.87 15.21 -9.06
CA GLU A 136 -4.16 15.88 -9.26
C GLU A 136 -4.08 16.83 -10.46
N PHE A 137 -5.13 16.86 -11.24
CA PHE A 137 -5.32 17.86 -12.28
C PHE A 137 -6.73 18.45 -12.23
N ALA A 138 -6.90 19.65 -12.76
CA ALA A 138 -8.19 20.32 -12.83
C ALA A 138 -8.87 20.02 -14.17
N ALA A 139 -10.06 19.40 -14.12
CA ALA A 139 -10.93 19.28 -15.28
C ALA A 139 -11.97 20.40 -15.29
N THR A 140 -12.09 21.11 -16.40
CA THR A 140 -13.08 22.20 -16.54
C THR A 140 -14.30 21.68 -17.29
N PHE A 141 -15.47 21.77 -16.67
CA PHE A 141 -16.75 21.42 -17.27
C PHE A 141 -17.80 22.50 -16.98
N SER A 142 -18.46 22.98 -18.02
CA SER A 142 -19.48 24.06 -17.93
C SER A 142 -19.00 25.28 -17.14
N GLY A 143 -17.73 25.67 -17.29
CA GLY A 143 -17.14 26.84 -16.62
C GLY A 143 -16.71 26.58 -15.14
N ASN A 144 -16.96 25.42 -14.62
CA ASN A 144 -16.51 25.03 -13.27
C ASN A 144 -15.26 24.14 -13.33
N SER A 145 -14.34 24.33 -12.42
CA SER A 145 -13.13 23.53 -12.28
C SER A 145 -13.34 22.45 -11.20
N TYR A 146 -13.05 21.21 -11.55
CA TYR A 146 -13.18 20.05 -10.68
C TYR A 146 -11.80 19.41 -10.51
N PRO A 147 -11.28 19.25 -9.29
CA PRO A 147 -10.07 18.49 -9.04
C PRO A 147 -10.35 17.00 -9.30
N ILE A 148 -9.48 16.40 -10.09
CA ILE A 148 -9.47 14.95 -10.35
C ILE A 148 -8.13 14.40 -9.92
N GLU A 149 -8.15 13.48 -8.99
CA GLU A 149 -6.98 12.70 -8.59
C GLU A 149 -6.75 11.59 -9.60
N TYR A 150 -5.48 11.26 -9.86
CA TYR A 150 -5.11 10.11 -10.65
C TYR A 150 -4.06 9.27 -9.96
N PHE A 151 -4.10 7.96 -10.20
CA PHE A 151 -3.09 6.99 -9.82
C PHE A 151 -2.87 6.04 -10.99
N ALA A 152 -1.64 5.99 -11.48
CA ALA A 152 -1.28 5.16 -12.62
C ALA A 152 0.01 4.42 -12.35
N TYR A 153 0.09 3.13 -12.68
CA TYR A 153 1.33 2.38 -12.62
C TYR A 153 1.38 1.26 -13.65
N TYR A 154 2.60 0.86 -13.95
CA TYR A 154 2.95 -0.34 -14.67
C TYR A 154 3.73 -1.26 -13.75
N SER A 155 3.52 -2.56 -13.86
CA SER A 155 4.25 -3.57 -13.11
C SER A 155 4.68 -4.75 -13.98
N TYR A 156 5.75 -5.39 -13.55
CA TYR A 156 6.16 -6.70 -14.04
C TYR A 156 6.44 -7.61 -12.84
N ILE A 157 5.85 -8.81 -12.83
CA ILE A 157 5.97 -9.77 -11.74
C ILE A 157 6.32 -11.14 -12.34
N ASN A 158 7.42 -11.74 -11.90
CA ASN A 158 7.80 -13.09 -12.31
C ASN A 158 6.74 -14.13 -11.89
N SER A 159 6.57 -15.17 -12.72
CA SER A 159 5.59 -16.24 -12.48
C SER A 159 5.80 -17.04 -11.19
N VAL A 160 7.03 -17.10 -10.69
CA VAL A 160 7.39 -17.79 -9.44
C VAL A 160 7.51 -16.86 -8.24
N PHE A 161 6.93 -15.66 -8.32
CA PHE A 161 7.01 -14.67 -7.24
C PHE A 161 6.27 -15.12 -5.97
N GLY A 162 5.22 -15.93 -6.12
CA GLY A 162 4.56 -16.66 -5.05
C GLY A 162 3.69 -15.80 -4.14
N PRO A 163 3.68 -16.08 -2.82
CA PRO A 163 2.63 -15.59 -1.90
C PRO A 163 2.46 -14.08 -1.90
N ARG A 164 3.55 -13.34 -2.12
CA ARG A 164 3.48 -11.89 -2.12
C ARG A 164 2.71 -11.33 -3.31
N ALA A 165 2.74 -11.97 -4.46
CA ALA A 165 1.94 -11.58 -5.61
C ALA A 165 0.43 -11.77 -5.37
N GLU A 166 0.08 -12.85 -4.67
CA GLU A 166 -1.32 -13.21 -4.39
C GLU A 166 -1.93 -12.36 -3.28
N LEU A 167 -1.15 -12.02 -2.25
CA LEU A 167 -1.62 -11.29 -1.08
C LEU A 167 -1.64 -9.77 -1.24
N ILE A 168 -0.87 -9.24 -2.17
CA ILE A 168 -0.58 -7.81 -2.24
C ILE A 168 -1.38 -7.11 -3.32
N GLU A 169 -1.64 -7.81 -4.39
CA GLU A 169 -2.19 -7.18 -5.60
C GLU A 169 -3.52 -7.86 -5.91
N ASP A 170 -4.62 -7.30 -5.48
CA ASP A 170 -5.98 -7.81 -5.72
C ASP A 170 -6.24 -8.36 -7.12
N PHE A 171 -5.49 -7.89 -8.09
CA PHE A 171 -5.73 -8.19 -9.47
C PHE A 171 -4.47 -8.45 -10.28
N LEU A 172 -3.35 -7.86 -9.89
CA LEU A 172 -2.11 -8.01 -10.63
C LEU A 172 -1.52 -9.41 -10.38
N GLY A 173 -1.91 -10.37 -11.18
CA GLY A 173 -1.24 -11.66 -11.27
C GLY A 173 0.23 -11.51 -11.65
N THR A 174 0.82 -12.58 -12.17
CA THR A 174 2.18 -12.55 -12.71
C THR A 174 2.18 -12.06 -14.16
N GLY A 175 3.33 -11.60 -14.66
CA GLY A 175 3.50 -11.04 -16.00
C GLY A 175 3.50 -9.51 -16.02
N HIS A 176 3.17 -8.96 -17.16
CA HIS A 176 3.07 -7.52 -17.38
C HIS A 176 1.69 -7.02 -17.00
N GLY A 177 1.63 -5.96 -16.20
CA GLY A 177 0.38 -5.38 -15.77
C GLY A 177 0.43 -3.88 -15.60
N GLY A 178 -0.72 -3.28 -15.41
CA GLY A 178 -0.86 -1.86 -15.13
C GLY A 178 -2.23 -1.51 -14.59
N SER A 179 -2.31 -0.39 -13.92
CA SER A 179 -3.55 0.17 -13.39
C SER A 179 -3.62 1.66 -13.67
N LEU A 180 -4.81 2.13 -13.96
CA LEU A 180 -5.12 3.55 -14.11
C LEU A 180 -6.42 3.83 -13.35
N GLU A 181 -6.33 4.67 -12.33
CA GLU A 181 -7.47 5.10 -11.53
C GLU A 181 -7.64 6.61 -11.62
N PHE A 182 -8.88 7.04 -11.75
CA PHE A 182 -9.30 8.43 -11.57
C PHE A 182 -10.32 8.48 -10.46
N SER A 183 -10.22 9.50 -9.61
CA SER A 183 -11.17 9.75 -8.55
C SER A 183 -11.42 11.24 -8.37
N GLY A 184 -12.54 11.57 -7.72
CA GLY A 184 -12.87 12.96 -7.48
C GLY A 184 -14.10 13.12 -6.61
N VAL A 185 -14.41 14.36 -6.25
CA VAL A 185 -15.56 14.71 -5.41
C VAL A 185 -16.78 14.99 -6.30
N ALA A 186 -17.81 14.15 -6.19
CA ALA A 186 -19.10 14.36 -6.87
C ALA A 186 -19.98 15.36 -6.09
N SER A 187 -19.93 15.35 -4.74
CA SER A 187 -20.66 16.31 -3.91
C SER A 187 -19.95 16.53 -2.58
N ARG A 188 -19.46 17.75 -2.36
CA ARG A 188 -18.86 18.14 -1.07
C ARG A 188 -19.90 18.17 0.06
N GLN A 189 -21.15 18.55 -0.24
CA GLN A 189 -22.23 18.62 0.74
C GLN A 189 -22.56 17.25 1.33
N HIS A 190 -22.46 16.19 0.54
CA HIS A 190 -22.82 14.83 0.92
C HIS A 190 -21.59 13.94 1.14
N ASN A 191 -20.36 14.48 1.10
CA ASN A 191 -19.10 13.72 1.15
C ASN A 191 -19.13 12.54 0.16
N LEU A 192 -19.60 12.82 -1.06
CA LEU A 192 -19.74 11.83 -2.11
C LEU A 192 -18.52 11.91 -3.02
N GLU A 193 -17.78 10.83 -3.09
CA GLU A 193 -16.62 10.64 -3.97
C GLU A 193 -16.96 9.61 -5.03
N TRP A 194 -16.37 9.71 -6.20
CA TRP A 194 -16.45 8.73 -7.27
C TRP A 194 -15.06 8.23 -7.63
N PHE A 195 -14.99 7.02 -8.18
CA PHE A 195 -13.77 6.51 -8.79
C PHE A 195 -14.09 5.65 -10.01
N VAL A 196 -13.11 5.59 -10.93
CA VAL A 196 -13.06 4.66 -12.06
C VAL A 196 -11.65 4.12 -12.14
N ARG A 197 -11.50 2.80 -12.19
CA ARG A 197 -10.21 2.12 -12.25
C ARG A 197 -10.21 1.07 -13.36
N LEU A 198 -9.20 1.11 -14.19
CA LEU A 198 -8.88 0.09 -15.18
C LEU A 198 -7.61 -0.65 -14.76
N ASP A 199 -7.71 -1.95 -14.59
CA ASP A 199 -6.57 -2.85 -14.36
C ASP A 199 -6.41 -3.77 -15.57
N VAL A 200 -5.17 -3.97 -16.00
CA VAL A 200 -4.82 -4.86 -17.10
C VAL A 200 -3.63 -5.70 -16.68
N VAL A 201 -3.72 -7.03 -16.84
CA VAL A 201 -2.62 -7.98 -16.62
C VAL A 201 -2.64 -8.99 -17.73
N ASP A 202 -1.59 -9.03 -18.57
CA ASP A 202 -1.50 -9.88 -19.75
C ASP A 202 -2.79 -9.81 -20.61
N SER A 203 -3.57 -10.90 -20.61
CA SER A 203 -4.82 -11.00 -21.38
C SER A 203 -6.09 -10.70 -20.58
N VAL A 204 -5.96 -10.35 -19.30
CA VAL A 204 -7.09 -10.10 -18.41
C VAL A 204 -7.21 -8.60 -18.13
N SER A 205 -8.42 -8.08 -18.25
CA SER A 205 -8.72 -6.69 -17.87
C SER A 205 -9.92 -6.61 -16.95
N ARG A 206 -9.89 -5.65 -16.03
CA ARG A 206 -10.96 -5.38 -15.08
C ARG A 206 -11.24 -3.88 -15.07
N LEU A 207 -12.51 -3.52 -15.24
CA LEU A 207 -12.99 -2.15 -15.04
C LEU A 207 -13.82 -2.07 -13.77
N LEU A 208 -13.43 -1.22 -12.86
CA LEU A 208 -14.14 -0.91 -11.63
C LEU A 208 -14.64 0.53 -11.68
N ALA A 209 -15.86 0.75 -11.26
CA ALA A 209 -16.39 2.09 -11.05
C ALA A 209 -17.27 2.08 -9.80
N GLY A 210 -17.21 3.14 -9.02
CA GLY A 210 -17.96 3.18 -7.78
C GLY A 210 -18.12 4.58 -7.22
N VAL A 211 -18.94 4.62 -6.18
CA VAL A 211 -19.22 5.82 -5.41
C VAL A 211 -19.00 5.50 -3.94
N LYS A 212 -18.27 6.36 -3.24
CA LYS A 212 -17.98 6.24 -1.82
C LYS A 212 -18.66 7.37 -1.07
N ILE A 213 -19.39 7.03 -0.02
CA ILE A 213 -20.01 7.98 0.91
C ILE A 213 -19.32 7.87 2.24
N SER A 214 -18.73 8.95 2.72
CA SER A 214 -18.11 9.01 4.03
C SER A 214 -19.12 9.49 5.07
N PHE A 215 -19.57 8.57 5.92
CA PHE A 215 -20.43 8.90 7.05
C PHE A 215 -19.56 9.45 8.18
N ARG A 216 -19.58 10.79 8.40
CA ARG A 216 -19.01 11.34 9.62
C ARG A 216 -20.04 11.20 10.73
N THR A 217 -19.80 10.36 11.71
CA THR A 217 -20.46 10.46 13.01
C THR A 217 -20.04 11.81 13.61
N ARG A 218 -20.98 12.76 13.72
CA ARG A 218 -20.76 13.95 14.56
C ARG A 218 -20.71 13.47 16.01
N ASN A 219 -19.54 13.47 16.60
CA ASN A 219 -19.38 13.46 18.06
C ASN A 219 -19.64 14.88 18.58
#